data_bc1a5920197112553eff2a5060b7407d
#
_entry.id   bc1a5920197112553eff2a5060b7407d
#
_cell.length_a   1.000
_cell.length_b   1.000
_cell.length_c   1.000
_cell.angle_alpha   90.00
_cell.angle_beta   90.00
_cell.angle_gamma   90.00
#
_symmetry.space_group_name_H-M   'P 1'
#
loop_
_entity.id
_entity.type
_entity.pdbx_description
1 polymer ?
#
loop_
_entity_poly.entity_id
_entity_poly.type
_entity_poly.pdbx_seq_one_letter_code
_entity_poly.pdbx_strand_id
1 'polypeptide(L)'
;MSCWRKAWRGEGRGRGVRSLRTFVPVNTSTDMTKDQSLRREGEHLLDEIKNLGKELLEESNEPRLLPAIYSRRSIRKFVDTPLTGEEVQILLEAGLRAPSSKNKHTTQFILIEQREMLDRLSHMRESGALFLQQVPLGIVILGSPMECERWIADASLAAGYIQLQAEALGLGSCWADAYGCYTGNGQESSEYVRNLLGIPYQLEVFCILAIGHKASDAAPRPTESLKWEKIHIERYPELEETEAPKE
;
A
#
# COMPACT_ATOMS: atom_id res chain seq x y z
N MET A 1 7.20 16.11 15.50
CA MET A 1 7.01 14.67 15.85
C MET A 1 5.57 14.32 15.48
N SER A 2 5.38 13.51 14.45
CA SER A 2 4.05 13.17 13.96
C SER A 2 3.25 12.35 15.00
N CYS A 3 1.95 12.50 14.99
CA CYS A 3 1.02 11.94 15.98
C CYS A 3 1.07 10.41 16.09
N TRP A 4 1.48 9.71 15.04
CA TRP A 4 1.51 8.24 15.00
C TRP A 4 2.75 7.60 15.66
N ARG A 5 3.85 8.35 15.84
CA ARG A 5 5.03 7.84 16.59
C ARG A 5 4.73 7.49 18.05
N LYS A 6 3.66 8.07 18.64
CA LYS A 6 3.23 7.76 20.03
C LYS A 6 2.48 6.42 20.12
N ALA A 7 1.75 6.04 19.09
CA ALA A 7 0.96 4.79 19.09
C ALA A 7 1.83 3.52 19.05
N TRP A 8 3.02 3.61 18.44
CA TRP A 8 3.92 2.47 18.24
C TRP A 8 4.87 2.14 19.39
N ARG A 9 5.03 3.02 20.38
CA ARG A 9 5.97 2.79 21.51
C ARG A 9 5.40 1.99 22.68
N GLY A 10 4.21 1.42 22.57
CA GLY A 10 3.67 0.53 23.59
C GLY A 10 3.43 1.19 24.97
N GLU A 11 3.43 2.51 25.07
CA GLU A 11 3.16 3.25 26.29
C GLU A 11 1.66 3.42 26.46
N GLY A 12 1.00 2.44 27.09
CA GLY A 12 -0.43 2.55 27.39
C GLY A 12 -1.14 1.27 27.75
N ARG A 13 -0.50 0.38 28.51
CA ARG A 13 -1.27 -0.63 29.24
C ARG A 13 -1.34 -0.28 30.71
N GLY A 14 -2.21 0.65 31.05
CA GLY A 14 -2.66 0.93 32.39
C GLY A 14 -4.05 0.35 32.61
N ARG A 15 -4.13 -0.63 33.48
CA ARG A 15 -5.36 -1.27 33.97
C ARG A 15 -6.28 -0.27 34.66
N GLY A 16 -7.59 -0.50 34.52
CA GLY A 16 -8.56 -0.05 35.55
C GLY A 16 -9.65 0.86 35.03
N VAL A 17 -10.64 0.30 34.36
CA VAL A 17 -11.95 0.92 34.23
C VAL A 17 -12.67 0.75 35.57
N ARG A 18 -12.61 1.76 36.46
CA ARG A 18 -13.56 1.90 37.57
C ARG A 18 -14.81 2.60 37.02
N SER A 19 -15.89 1.84 37.02
CA SER A 19 -17.25 2.30 36.79
C SER A 19 -17.59 3.40 37.81
N LEU A 20 -17.82 4.63 37.35
CA LEU A 20 -18.58 5.63 38.06
C LEU A 20 -19.96 5.70 37.38
N ARG A 21 -20.90 4.94 37.95
CA ARG A 21 -22.33 5.13 37.70
C ARG A 21 -22.75 6.40 38.42
N THR A 22 -22.87 7.51 37.73
CA THR A 22 -23.64 8.65 38.17
C THR A 22 -25.09 8.41 37.76
N PHE A 23 -25.94 8.14 38.73
CA PHE A 23 -27.39 8.03 38.55
C PHE A 23 -27.96 9.43 38.28
N VAL A 24 -28.37 9.70 37.03
CA VAL A 24 -29.22 10.83 36.69
C VAL A 24 -30.65 10.28 36.61
N PRO A 25 -31.64 10.80 37.35
CA PRO A 25 -33.00 10.35 37.22
C PRO A 25 -33.57 10.82 35.88
N VAL A 26 -33.83 9.89 35.00
CA VAL A 26 -34.52 10.13 33.72
C VAL A 26 -36.02 10.20 34.00
N ASN A 27 -36.63 11.30 33.61
CA ASN A 27 -38.08 11.55 33.72
C ASN A 27 -38.79 10.69 32.67
N THR A 28 -39.44 9.64 33.11
CA THR A 28 -39.95 8.53 32.29
C THR A 28 -41.39 8.73 31.85
N SER A 29 -41.72 9.61 30.93
CA SER A 29 -43.04 9.49 30.28
C SER A 29 -43.15 10.10 28.87
N THR A 30 -42.13 10.83 28.34
CA THR A 30 -42.25 11.46 27.02
C THR A 30 -41.17 11.02 26.04
N ASP A 31 -40.21 10.21 26.46
CA ASP A 31 -39.02 9.87 25.66
C ASP A 31 -39.09 8.51 24.95
N MET A 32 -39.96 7.60 25.39
CA MET A 32 -40.06 6.24 24.85
C MET A 32 -40.59 6.19 23.41
N THR A 33 -41.46 7.11 23.03
CA THR A 33 -42.03 7.15 21.65
C THR A 33 -41.04 7.71 20.65
N LYS A 34 -40.22 8.66 21.09
CA LYS A 34 -39.18 9.27 20.26
C LYS A 34 -37.99 8.32 20.05
N ASP A 35 -37.60 7.57 21.07
CA ASP A 35 -36.57 6.54 20.99
C ASP A 35 -37.00 5.36 20.12
N GLN A 36 -38.27 4.95 20.18
CA GLN A 36 -38.83 3.92 19.30
C GLN A 36 -38.92 4.38 17.83
N SER A 37 -39.21 5.66 17.58
CA SER A 37 -39.21 6.24 16.24
C SER A 37 -37.79 6.24 15.65
N LEU A 38 -36.80 6.71 16.38
CA LEU A 38 -35.39 6.75 15.96
C LEU A 38 -34.82 5.34 15.71
N ARG A 39 -35.20 4.35 16.51
CA ARG A 39 -34.82 2.95 16.28
C ARG A 39 -35.42 2.38 15.00
N ARG A 40 -36.72 2.65 14.74
CA ARG A 40 -37.39 2.21 13.49
C ARG A 40 -36.79 2.87 12.27
N GLU A 41 -36.46 4.17 12.33
CA GLU A 41 -35.79 4.88 11.26
C GLU A 41 -34.39 4.31 11.02
N GLY A 42 -33.63 3.99 12.09
CA GLY A 42 -32.32 3.35 12.01
C GLY A 42 -32.38 1.94 11.42
N GLU A 43 -33.38 1.13 11.81
CA GLU A 43 -33.59 -0.20 11.24
C GLU A 43 -33.98 -0.13 9.74
N HIS A 44 -34.85 0.82 9.38
CA HIS A 44 -35.23 1.05 7.98
C HIS A 44 -34.03 1.47 7.12
N LEU A 45 -33.19 2.39 7.62
CA LEU A 45 -31.98 2.83 6.93
C LEU A 45 -30.96 1.70 6.77
N LEU A 46 -30.82 0.84 7.77
CA LEU A 46 -29.96 -0.36 7.68
C LEU A 46 -30.47 -1.36 6.66
N ASP A 47 -31.78 -1.55 6.55
CA ASP A 47 -32.36 -2.44 5.54
C ASP A 47 -32.29 -1.83 4.13
N GLU A 48 -32.42 -0.51 3.98
CA GLU A 48 -32.15 0.17 2.71
C GLU A 48 -30.69 0.01 2.28
N ILE A 49 -29.73 0.20 3.19
CA ILE A 49 -28.29 0.01 2.91
C ILE A 49 -28.00 -1.44 2.52
N LYS A 50 -28.60 -2.42 3.20
CA LYS A 50 -28.44 -3.83 2.85
C LYS A 50 -29.05 -4.17 1.51
N ASN A 51 -30.21 -3.61 1.18
CA ASN A 51 -30.86 -3.82 -0.11
C ASN A 51 -30.10 -3.15 -1.25
N LEU A 52 -29.62 -1.91 -1.04
CA LEU A 52 -28.75 -1.22 -1.99
C LEU A 52 -27.43 -1.99 -2.20
N GLY A 53 -26.86 -2.55 -1.12
CA GLY A 53 -25.70 -3.43 -1.20
C GLY A 53 -25.97 -4.72 -1.98
N LYS A 54 -27.16 -5.31 -1.84
CA LYS A 54 -27.58 -6.47 -2.64
C LYS A 54 -27.82 -6.09 -4.11
N GLU A 55 -28.50 -5.01 -4.39
CA GLU A 55 -28.71 -4.51 -5.75
C GLU A 55 -27.38 -4.21 -6.45
N LEU A 56 -26.43 -3.56 -5.76
CA LEU A 56 -25.08 -3.32 -6.29
C LEU A 56 -24.28 -4.61 -6.51
N LEU A 57 -24.57 -5.67 -5.76
CA LEU A 57 -23.97 -7.01 -5.95
C LEU A 57 -24.69 -7.82 -7.02
N GLU A 58 -26.01 -7.62 -7.21
CA GLU A 58 -26.83 -8.32 -8.20
C GLU A 58 -26.78 -7.69 -9.59
N GLU A 59 -26.53 -6.36 -9.72
CA GLU A 59 -26.39 -5.67 -11.01
C GLU A 59 -25.13 -6.04 -11.79
N SER A 60 -24.17 -6.77 -11.21
CA SER A 60 -23.01 -7.23 -11.95
C SER A 60 -22.63 -8.67 -11.60
N ASN A 61 -23.35 -9.60 -12.18
CA ASN A 61 -22.96 -11.02 -12.20
C ASN A 61 -21.72 -11.27 -13.08
N GLU A 62 -21.10 -10.23 -13.60
CA GLU A 62 -19.85 -10.34 -14.35
C GLU A 62 -18.64 -10.21 -13.40
N PRO A 63 -17.71 -11.18 -13.45
CA PRO A 63 -16.49 -11.09 -12.67
C PRO A 63 -15.70 -9.84 -13.10
N ARG A 64 -15.48 -8.91 -12.17
CA ARG A 64 -14.78 -7.66 -12.43
C ARG A 64 -13.44 -7.62 -11.69
N LEU A 65 -12.48 -6.95 -12.28
CA LEU A 65 -11.25 -6.61 -11.58
C LEU A 65 -11.56 -5.75 -10.36
N LEU A 66 -10.80 -5.96 -9.28
CA LEU A 66 -10.81 -5.02 -8.15
C LEU A 66 -10.54 -3.60 -8.67
N PRO A 67 -11.31 -2.58 -8.26
CA PRO A 67 -11.16 -1.20 -8.73
C PRO A 67 -9.72 -0.69 -8.62
N ALA A 68 -9.03 -1.00 -7.53
CA ALA A 68 -7.63 -0.62 -7.33
C ALA A 68 -6.66 -1.23 -8.36
N ILE A 69 -6.94 -2.46 -8.87
CA ILE A 69 -6.12 -3.06 -9.93
C ILE A 69 -6.34 -2.34 -11.26
N TYR A 70 -7.58 -1.96 -11.54
CA TYR A 70 -7.96 -1.28 -12.77
C TYR A 70 -7.41 0.15 -12.82
N SER A 71 -7.58 0.93 -11.73
CA SER A 71 -7.28 2.36 -11.70
C SER A 71 -5.81 2.68 -11.41
N ARG A 72 -5.10 1.79 -10.69
CA ARG A 72 -3.74 2.07 -10.22
C ARG A 72 -2.77 2.48 -11.33
N ARG A 73 -2.10 3.62 -11.11
CA ARG A 73 -1.02 4.13 -11.96
C ARG A 73 0.18 4.55 -11.11
N SER A 74 1.34 4.64 -11.72
CA SER A 74 2.55 5.20 -11.09
C SER A 74 2.43 6.72 -11.03
N ILE A 75 2.18 7.26 -9.85
CA ILE A 75 2.03 8.69 -9.57
C ILE A 75 3.37 9.23 -9.08
N ARG A 76 3.87 10.29 -9.71
CA ARG A 76 5.16 10.92 -9.40
C ARG A 76 5.06 12.38 -8.95
N LYS A 77 3.83 12.91 -8.92
CA LYS A 77 3.54 14.26 -8.42
C LYS A 77 2.53 14.15 -7.28
N PHE A 78 2.91 14.70 -6.14
CA PHE A 78 2.15 14.58 -4.91
C PHE A 78 1.82 15.96 -4.37
N VAL A 79 0.72 16.05 -3.61
CA VAL A 79 0.42 17.24 -2.79
C VAL A 79 1.26 17.17 -1.53
N ASP A 80 1.75 18.30 -1.05
CA ASP A 80 2.56 18.39 0.18
C ASP A 80 1.65 18.35 1.42
N THR A 81 0.91 17.25 1.55
CA THR A 81 0.03 16.96 2.68
C THR A 81 0.47 15.67 3.33
N PRO A 82 0.83 15.67 4.62
CA PRO A 82 1.17 14.45 5.34
C PRO A 82 0.02 13.44 5.33
N LEU A 83 0.36 12.15 5.32
CA LEU A 83 -0.62 11.10 5.53
C LEU A 83 -1.05 11.07 7.01
N THR A 84 -2.30 10.66 7.25
CA THR A 84 -2.81 10.40 8.58
C THR A 84 -2.19 9.13 9.16
N GLY A 85 -2.14 9.01 10.49
CA GLY A 85 -1.67 7.79 11.15
C GLY A 85 -2.48 6.55 10.78
N GLU A 86 -3.78 6.72 10.53
CA GLU A 86 -4.67 5.63 10.09
C GLU A 86 -4.32 5.15 8.67
N GLU A 87 -4.13 6.07 7.72
CA GLU A 87 -3.69 5.71 6.36
C GLU A 87 -2.37 4.95 6.38
N VAL A 88 -1.38 5.43 7.14
CA VAL A 88 -0.08 4.75 7.28
C VAL A 88 -0.25 3.36 7.89
N GLN A 89 -1.08 3.21 8.92
CA GLN A 89 -1.34 1.91 9.55
C GLN A 89 -1.96 0.92 8.56
N ILE A 90 -2.97 1.33 7.79
CA ILE A 90 -3.65 0.50 6.80
C ILE A 90 -2.69 0.07 5.69
N LEU A 91 -1.81 0.97 5.23
CA LEU A 91 -0.78 0.65 4.23
C LEU A 91 0.20 -0.41 4.74
N LEU A 92 0.68 -0.27 5.98
CA LEU A 92 1.60 -1.24 6.57
C LEU A 92 0.92 -2.59 6.83
N GLU A 93 -0.33 -2.58 7.27
CA GLU A 93 -1.11 -3.80 7.45
C GLU A 93 -1.26 -4.56 6.14
N ALA A 94 -1.50 -3.88 5.02
CA ALA A 94 -1.54 -4.51 3.70
C ALA A 94 -0.21 -5.19 3.35
N GLY A 95 0.93 -4.53 3.59
CA GLY A 95 2.25 -5.11 3.37
C GLY A 95 2.53 -6.32 4.26
N LEU A 96 2.16 -6.25 5.55
CA LEU A 96 2.33 -7.34 6.51
C LEU A 96 1.42 -8.55 6.22
N ARG A 97 0.28 -8.34 5.57
CA ARG A 97 -0.64 -9.41 5.14
C ARG A 97 -0.27 -10.07 3.82
N ALA A 98 0.74 -9.56 3.12
CA ALA A 98 1.19 -10.18 1.88
C ALA A 98 1.66 -11.62 2.12
N PRO A 99 1.35 -12.57 1.21
CA PRO A 99 1.83 -13.93 1.35
C PRO A 99 3.36 -13.97 1.22
N SER A 100 3.98 -14.94 1.88
CA SER A 100 5.43 -15.13 1.84
C SER A 100 5.81 -16.59 1.66
N SER A 101 6.98 -16.84 1.11
CA SER A 101 7.53 -18.17 0.91
C SER A 101 7.64 -18.92 2.23
N LYS A 102 7.04 -20.13 2.27
CA LYS A 102 7.02 -20.98 3.47
C LYS A 102 6.44 -20.26 4.71
N ASN A 103 5.62 -19.24 4.50
CA ASN A 103 5.02 -18.41 5.56
C ASN A 103 6.07 -17.80 6.53
N LYS A 104 7.22 -17.38 6.00
CA LYS A 104 8.34 -16.88 6.81
C LYS A 104 8.21 -15.43 7.22
N HIS A 105 7.49 -14.60 6.43
CA HIS A 105 7.26 -13.17 6.67
C HIS A 105 8.53 -12.37 7.01
N THR A 106 9.58 -12.56 6.21
CA THR A 106 10.90 -11.94 6.45
C THR A 106 11.01 -10.51 5.94
N THR A 107 10.01 -10.02 5.20
CA THR A 107 9.98 -8.65 4.67
C THR A 107 9.82 -7.63 5.79
N GLN A 108 10.63 -6.56 5.77
CA GLN A 108 10.62 -5.49 6.75
C GLN A 108 10.41 -4.14 6.06
N PHE A 109 9.98 -3.13 6.83
CA PHE A 109 9.64 -1.81 6.33
C PHE A 109 10.30 -0.71 7.16
N ILE A 110 10.85 0.33 6.49
CA ILE A 110 11.27 1.56 7.15
C ILE A 110 10.45 2.71 6.58
N LEU A 111 9.87 3.51 7.45
CA LEU A 111 9.07 4.67 7.07
C LEU A 111 9.91 5.93 7.15
N ILE A 112 9.89 6.71 6.10
CA ILE A 112 10.64 7.96 5.97
C ILE A 112 9.65 9.09 5.66
N GLU A 113 9.55 10.06 6.56
CA GLU A 113 8.76 11.29 6.41
C GLU A 113 9.63 12.54 6.39
N GLN A 114 10.88 12.43 6.85
CA GLN A 114 11.79 13.56 6.91
C GLN A 114 12.20 13.99 5.51
N ARG A 115 11.87 15.23 5.14
CA ARG A 115 12.15 15.80 3.82
C ARG A 115 13.61 15.68 3.42
N GLU A 116 14.52 15.99 4.32
CA GLU A 116 15.96 15.90 4.08
C GLU A 116 16.40 14.46 3.77
N MET A 117 15.81 13.49 4.45
CA MET A 117 16.11 12.08 4.19
C MET A 117 15.55 11.62 2.85
N LEU A 118 14.32 12.03 2.51
CA LEU A 118 13.69 11.75 1.22
C LEU A 118 14.48 12.39 0.07
N ASP A 119 15.00 13.61 0.28
CA ASP A 119 15.88 14.27 -0.69
C ASP A 119 17.15 13.43 -0.91
N ARG A 120 17.84 13.02 0.14
CA ARG A 120 19.02 12.15 0.02
C ARG A 120 18.70 10.83 -0.66
N LEU A 121 17.58 10.18 -0.32
CA LEU A 121 17.14 8.93 -0.95
C LEU A 121 16.81 9.10 -2.44
N SER A 122 16.39 10.29 -2.88
CA SER A 122 16.12 10.57 -4.30
C SER A 122 17.36 10.41 -5.19
N HIS A 123 18.54 10.53 -4.62
CA HIS A 123 19.85 10.38 -5.30
C HIS A 123 20.37 8.94 -5.31
N MET A 124 19.60 7.98 -4.80
CA MET A 124 19.98 6.55 -4.81
C MET A 124 20.13 5.97 -6.22
N ARG A 125 19.60 6.66 -7.24
CA ARG A 125 19.72 6.28 -8.65
C ARG A 125 20.17 7.46 -9.49
N GLU A 126 20.89 7.16 -10.58
CA GLU A 126 21.21 8.16 -11.59
C GLU A 126 19.97 8.85 -12.16
N SER A 127 18.89 8.07 -12.36
CA SER A 127 17.59 8.58 -12.83
C SER A 127 16.43 7.76 -12.29
N GLY A 128 15.23 8.36 -12.25
CA GLY A 128 13.99 7.63 -11.93
C GLY A 128 13.63 7.56 -10.44
N ALA A 129 14.35 8.27 -9.55
CA ALA A 129 14.02 8.36 -8.13
C ALA A 129 13.77 9.79 -7.62
N LEU A 130 13.95 10.81 -8.47
CA LEU A 130 13.83 12.23 -8.07
C LEU A 130 12.44 12.60 -7.52
N PHE A 131 11.39 11.86 -7.85
CA PHE A 131 10.06 12.10 -7.31
C PHE A 131 9.98 11.87 -5.78
N LEU A 132 10.96 11.19 -5.17
CA LEU A 132 11.06 11.02 -3.72
C LEU A 132 11.24 12.36 -2.97
N GLN A 133 11.78 13.39 -3.62
CA GLN A 133 11.94 14.73 -3.02
C GLN A 133 10.61 15.39 -2.66
N GLN A 134 9.53 15.03 -3.36
CA GLN A 134 8.23 15.69 -3.25
C GLN A 134 7.16 14.84 -2.56
N VAL A 135 7.53 13.67 -2.06
CA VAL A 135 6.57 12.76 -1.44
C VAL A 135 6.49 12.98 0.07
N PRO A 136 5.29 12.92 0.68
CA PRO A 136 5.15 13.01 2.12
C PRO A 136 5.59 11.75 2.88
N LEU A 137 5.57 10.57 2.21
CA LEU A 137 5.97 9.29 2.82
C LEU A 137 6.75 8.44 1.82
N GLY A 138 7.95 7.99 2.22
CA GLY A 138 8.68 6.90 1.61
C GLY A 138 8.59 5.64 2.47
N ILE A 139 8.27 4.49 1.87
CA ILE A 139 8.33 3.19 2.56
C ILE A 139 9.45 2.39 1.90
N VAL A 140 10.54 2.17 2.64
CA VAL A 140 11.66 1.33 2.21
C VAL A 140 11.30 -0.12 2.48
N ILE A 141 11.36 -0.96 1.47
CA ILE A 141 11.06 -2.39 1.54
C ILE A 141 12.37 -3.16 1.63
N LEU A 142 12.50 -3.97 2.68
CA LEU A 142 13.69 -4.77 2.95
C LEU A 142 13.35 -6.26 2.87
N GLY A 143 14.29 -7.05 2.38
CA GLY A 143 14.24 -8.50 2.44
C GLY A 143 15.42 -9.09 3.20
N SER A 144 15.31 -10.36 3.61
CA SER A 144 16.39 -11.11 4.25
C SER A 144 16.82 -12.29 3.35
N PRO A 145 17.86 -12.11 2.52
CA PRO A 145 18.37 -13.19 1.66
C PRO A 145 18.85 -14.39 2.46
N MET A 146 19.36 -14.17 3.67
CA MET A 146 19.87 -15.24 4.53
C MET A 146 18.76 -16.13 5.11
N GLU A 147 17.58 -15.56 5.35
CA GLU A 147 16.44 -16.28 5.93
C GLU A 147 15.52 -16.87 4.86
N CYS A 148 15.41 -16.24 3.69
CA CYS A 148 14.51 -16.64 2.62
C CYS A 148 15.13 -16.46 1.23
N GLU A 149 15.37 -17.56 0.53
CA GLU A 149 15.87 -17.55 -0.87
C GLU A 149 14.92 -16.82 -1.84
N ARG A 150 13.62 -16.74 -1.50
CA ARG A 150 12.58 -16.09 -2.31
C ARG A 150 12.27 -14.67 -1.84
N TRP A 151 13.17 -14.06 -1.08
CA TRP A 151 12.97 -12.74 -0.48
C TRP A 151 12.55 -11.65 -1.50
N ILE A 152 13.05 -11.71 -2.74
CA ILE A 152 12.66 -10.78 -3.81
C ILE A 152 11.19 -10.94 -4.14
N ALA A 153 10.70 -12.17 -4.28
CA ALA A 153 9.29 -12.43 -4.56
C ALA A 153 8.39 -11.96 -3.40
N ASP A 154 8.80 -12.28 -2.16
CA ASP A 154 8.07 -11.89 -0.95
C ASP A 154 8.01 -10.35 -0.82
N ALA A 155 9.15 -9.66 -1.01
CA ALA A 155 9.23 -8.20 -0.99
C ALA A 155 8.40 -7.55 -2.11
N SER A 156 8.39 -8.15 -3.31
CA SER A 156 7.59 -7.68 -4.44
C SER A 156 6.10 -7.77 -4.17
N LEU A 157 5.64 -8.87 -3.56
CA LEU A 157 4.23 -9.05 -3.18
C LEU A 157 3.83 -8.04 -2.11
N ALA A 158 4.64 -7.84 -1.09
CA ALA A 158 4.38 -6.86 -0.04
C ALA A 158 4.28 -5.43 -0.61
N ALA A 159 5.21 -5.06 -1.49
CA ALA A 159 5.18 -3.78 -2.18
C ALA A 159 3.94 -3.62 -3.06
N GLY A 160 3.54 -4.66 -3.80
CA GLY A 160 2.33 -4.68 -4.62
C GLY A 160 1.06 -4.50 -3.80
N TYR A 161 0.95 -5.18 -2.63
CA TYR A 161 -0.18 -5.05 -1.72
C TYR A 161 -0.30 -3.63 -1.17
N ILE A 162 0.83 -3.02 -0.76
CA ILE A 162 0.85 -1.62 -0.31
C ILE A 162 0.39 -0.68 -1.43
N GLN A 163 0.84 -0.88 -2.67
CA GLN A 163 0.44 -0.03 -3.80
C GLN A 163 -1.06 -0.16 -4.13
N LEU A 164 -1.62 -1.36 -4.08
CA LEU A 164 -3.06 -1.59 -4.28
C LEU A 164 -3.87 -0.94 -3.15
N GLN A 165 -3.40 -1.07 -1.92
CA GLN A 165 -4.05 -0.44 -0.77
C GLN A 165 -3.97 1.08 -0.84
N ALA A 166 -2.84 1.65 -1.28
CA ALA A 166 -2.71 3.09 -1.51
C ALA A 166 -3.76 3.59 -2.52
N GLU A 167 -3.91 2.88 -3.64
CA GLU A 167 -4.94 3.22 -4.63
C GLU A 167 -6.35 3.11 -4.07
N ALA A 168 -6.65 2.08 -3.27
CA ALA A 168 -7.95 1.91 -2.62
C ALA A 168 -8.27 3.03 -1.60
N LEU A 169 -7.25 3.64 -1.00
CA LEU A 169 -7.37 4.83 -0.14
C LEU A 169 -7.42 6.15 -0.93
N GLY A 170 -7.42 6.12 -2.27
CA GLY A 170 -7.34 7.32 -3.11
C GLY A 170 -5.95 7.96 -3.16
N LEU A 171 -4.94 7.33 -2.56
CA LEU A 171 -3.56 7.80 -2.57
C LEU A 171 -2.85 7.41 -3.87
N GLY A 172 -1.83 8.19 -4.23
CA GLY A 172 -0.90 7.86 -5.30
C GLY A 172 0.30 7.09 -4.76
N SER A 173 0.85 6.22 -5.60
CA SER A 173 2.11 5.54 -5.29
C SER A 173 3.03 5.45 -6.51
N CYS A 174 4.34 5.41 -6.26
CA CYS A 174 5.34 5.11 -7.28
C CYS A 174 6.46 4.27 -6.69
N TRP A 175 6.93 3.32 -7.48
CA TRP A 175 8.02 2.43 -7.14
C TRP A 175 9.36 3.01 -7.61
N ALA A 176 10.34 3.03 -6.73
CA ALA A 176 11.74 3.32 -7.03
C ALA A 176 12.59 2.10 -6.68
N ASP A 177 13.14 1.42 -7.69
CA ASP A 177 14.01 0.27 -7.47
C ASP A 177 15.32 0.69 -6.78
N ALA A 178 15.80 -0.15 -5.87
CA ALA A 178 17.12 -0.04 -5.28
C ALA A 178 17.98 -1.26 -5.63
N TYR A 179 17.43 -2.47 -5.51
CA TYR A 179 18.15 -3.70 -5.80
C TYR A 179 18.53 -3.80 -7.29
N GLY A 180 19.80 -4.09 -7.56
CA GLY A 180 20.32 -4.19 -8.92
C GLY A 180 20.39 -2.87 -9.67
N CYS A 181 20.29 -1.73 -8.98
CA CYS A 181 20.43 -0.39 -9.53
C CYS A 181 21.68 0.31 -9.00
N TYR A 182 22.05 1.43 -9.66
CA TYR A 182 23.26 2.17 -9.33
C TYR A 182 22.98 3.67 -9.25
N THR A 183 23.73 4.34 -8.38
CA THR A 183 23.79 5.80 -8.27
C THR A 183 24.55 6.38 -9.46
N GLY A 184 24.46 7.70 -9.67
CA GLY A 184 25.20 8.39 -10.73
C GLY A 184 26.72 8.28 -10.65
N ASN A 185 27.28 7.92 -9.50
CA ASN A 185 28.72 7.67 -9.30
C ASN A 185 29.10 6.18 -9.31
N GLY A 186 28.18 5.29 -9.67
CA GLY A 186 28.43 3.86 -9.83
C GLY A 186 28.36 3.02 -8.56
N GLN A 187 27.98 3.59 -7.41
CA GLN A 187 27.71 2.84 -6.19
C GLN A 187 26.38 2.06 -6.33
N GLU A 188 26.30 0.86 -5.80
CA GLU A 188 25.06 0.10 -5.77
C GLU A 188 24.00 0.82 -4.94
N SER A 189 22.77 0.97 -5.48
CA SER A 189 21.70 1.75 -4.86
C SER A 189 21.24 1.16 -3.52
N SER A 190 21.18 -0.18 -3.41
CA SER A 190 20.82 -0.85 -2.16
C SER A 190 21.87 -0.59 -1.07
N GLU A 191 23.17 -0.59 -1.41
CA GLU A 191 24.24 -0.26 -0.49
C GLU A 191 24.20 1.21 -0.08
N TYR A 192 23.96 2.12 -1.03
CA TYR A 192 23.80 3.55 -0.73
C TYR A 192 22.68 3.78 0.31
N VAL A 193 21.51 3.20 0.09
CA VAL A 193 20.37 3.32 1.02
C VAL A 193 20.66 2.65 2.35
N ARG A 194 21.33 1.48 2.35
CA ARG A 194 21.75 0.76 3.56
C ARG A 194 22.62 1.66 4.44
N ASN A 195 23.64 2.23 3.86
CA ASN A 195 24.59 3.10 4.58
C ASN A 195 23.89 4.36 5.10
N LEU A 196 22.99 4.94 4.31
CA LEU A 196 22.25 6.13 4.65
C LEU A 196 21.31 5.95 5.84
N LEU A 197 20.67 4.77 5.94
CA LEU A 197 19.67 4.46 6.96
C LEU A 197 20.20 3.58 8.10
N GLY A 198 21.46 3.15 8.06
CA GLY A 198 22.06 2.26 9.07
C GLY A 198 21.42 0.88 9.08
N ILE A 199 21.05 0.34 7.90
CA ILE A 199 20.41 -0.96 7.78
C ILE A 199 21.46 -2.06 8.00
N PRO A 200 21.16 -3.10 8.83
CA PRO A 200 22.05 -4.22 9.05
C PRO A 200 22.42 -4.95 7.76
N TYR A 201 23.63 -5.48 7.66
CA TYR A 201 24.13 -6.17 6.48
C TYR A 201 23.31 -7.41 6.07
N GLN A 202 22.64 -8.03 7.03
CA GLN A 202 21.79 -9.21 6.80
C GLN A 202 20.51 -8.88 6.00
N LEU A 203 20.15 -7.60 5.92
CA LEU A 203 18.97 -7.14 5.20
C LEU A 203 19.40 -6.48 3.89
N GLU A 204 18.64 -6.74 2.84
CA GLU A 204 18.82 -6.15 1.52
C GLU A 204 17.73 -5.13 1.22
N VAL A 205 18.10 -3.99 0.65
CA VAL A 205 17.12 -2.96 0.25
C VAL A 205 16.59 -3.32 -1.12
N PHE A 206 15.29 -3.61 -1.18
CA PHE A 206 14.64 -4.01 -2.42
C PHE A 206 14.19 -2.79 -3.25
N CYS A 207 13.33 -1.97 -2.69
CA CYS A 207 12.81 -0.77 -3.34
C CYS A 207 12.33 0.26 -2.30
N ILE A 208 11.99 1.46 -2.78
CA ILE A 208 11.29 2.48 -2.00
C ILE A 208 9.97 2.79 -2.69
N LEU A 209 8.86 2.71 -1.94
CA LEU A 209 7.57 3.18 -2.40
C LEU A 209 7.36 4.63 -1.96
N ALA A 210 7.20 5.52 -2.93
CA ALA A 210 6.72 6.88 -2.71
C ALA A 210 5.20 6.84 -2.56
N ILE A 211 4.63 7.40 -1.50
CA ILE A 211 3.19 7.40 -1.25
C ILE A 211 2.74 8.78 -0.77
N GLY A 212 1.61 9.25 -1.31
CA GLY A 212 1.04 10.54 -0.94
C GLY A 212 -0.27 10.83 -1.68
N HIS A 213 -0.91 11.94 -1.34
CA HIS A 213 -2.09 12.41 -2.05
C HIS A 213 -1.71 12.81 -3.48
N LYS A 214 -2.50 12.38 -4.46
CA LYS A 214 -2.25 12.64 -5.88
C LYS A 214 -2.39 14.13 -6.18
N ALA A 215 -1.42 14.73 -6.85
CA ALA A 215 -1.55 16.10 -7.37
C ALA A 215 -2.47 16.17 -8.59
N SER A 216 -2.63 15.06 -9.32
CA SER A 216 -3.56 14.90 -10.43
C SER A 216 -3.83 13.41 -10.64
N ASP A 217 -5.03 13.10 -11.11
CA ASP A 217 -5.40 11.74 -11.49
C ASP A 217 -4.72 11.33 -12.79
N ALA A 218 -4.44 10.04 -12.92
CA ALA A 218 -3.94 9.43 -14.15
C ALA A 218 -4.98 8.45 -14.68
N ALA A 219 -5.27 8.53 -15.99
CA ALA A 219 -6.22 7.61 -16.61
C ALA A 219 -5.78 6.14 -16.46
N PRO A 220 -6.71 5.22 -16.19
CA PRO A 220 -6.43 3.78 -16.19
C PRO A 220 -5.79 3.33 -17.51
N ARG A 221 -5.06 2.21 -17.47
CA ARG A 221 -4.56 1.60 -18.70
C ARG A 221 -5.73 1.05 -19.51
N PRO A 222 -5.91 1.45 -20.79
CA PRO A 222 -6.97 0.92 -21.62
C PRO A 222 -6.86 -0.60 -21.79
N THR A 223 -7.99 -1.30 -21.75
CA THR A 223 -8.03 -2.77 -21.89
C THR A 223 -7.41 -3.25 -23.20
N GLU A 224 -7.58 -2.46 -24.27
CA GLU A 224 -7.04 -2.73 -25.60
C GLU A 224 -5.51 -2.68 -25.65
N SER A 225 -4.87 -2.00 -24.67
CA SER A 225 -3.41 -1.92 -24.58
C SER A 225 -2.79 -3.11 -23.82
N LEU A 226 -3.60 -4.00 -23.28
CA LEU A 226 -3.13 -5.18 -22.57
C LEU A 226 -2.58 -6.19 -23.57
N LYS A 227 -1.50 -6.83 -23.20
CA LYS A 227 -0.77 -7.77 -24.04
C LYS A 227 -1.33 -9.19 -23.91
N TRP A 228 -2.56 -9.39 -24.40
CA TRP A 228 -3.26 -10.67 -24.36
C TRP A 228 -2.51 -11.78 -25.12
N GLU A 229 -1.73 -11.41 -26.13
CA GLU A 229 -0.89 -12.32 -26.92
C GLU A 229 0.23 -12.99 -26.11
N LYS A 230 0.48 -12.53 -24.85
CA LYS A 230 1.44 -13.15 -23.94
C LYS A 230 0.84 -14.27 -23.10
N ILE A 231 -0.44 -14.56 -23.27
CA ILE A 231 -1.13 -15.65 -22.57
C ILE A 231 -1.13 -16.87 -23.45
N HIS A 232 -0.49 -17.95 -23.00
CA HIS A 232 -0.42 -19.23 -23.68
C HIS A 232 -1.22 -20.26 -22.88
N ILE A 233 -1.94 -21.17 -23.57
CA ILE A 233 -2.76 -22.19 -22.96
C ILE A 233 -2.02 -23.52 -23.05
N GLU A 234 -1.87 -24.21 -21.94
CA GLU A 234 -1.21 -25.51 -21.75
C GLU A 234 0.28 -25.52 -22.10
N ARG A 235 0.70 -24.98 -23.24
CA ARG A 235 2.10 -24.98 -23.69
C ARG A 235 2.46 -23.69 -24.39
N TYR A 236 3.75 -23.38 -24.43
CA TYR A 236 4.28 -22.29 -25.25
C TYR A 236 4.21 -22.70 -26.73
N PRO A 237 3.84 -21.82 -27.69
CA PRO A 237 3.84 -22.12 -29.10
C PRO A 237 5.24 -22.48 -29.57
N GLU A 238 5.33 -23.45 -30.51
CA GLU A 238 6.58 -23.78 -31.16
C GLU A 238 7.09 -22.53 -31.87
N LEU A 239 8.37 -22.22 -31.72
CA LEU A 239 9.01 -21.16 -32.50
C LEU A 239 9.07 -21.66 -33.96
N GLU A 240 8.42 -20.95 -34.89
CA GLU A 240 8.66 -21.16 -36.30
C GLU A 240 10.16 -20.94 -36.53
N GLU A 241 10.86 -21.97 -37.04
CA GLU A 241 12.25 -21.81 -37.47
C GLU A 241 12.25 -20.74 -38.57
N THR A 242 12.67 -19.53 -38.23
CA THR A 242 12.95 -18.50 -39.21
C THR A 242 14.06 -19.07 -40.10
N GLU A 243 13.70 -19.41 -41.35
CA GLU A 243 14.69 -19.79 -42.35
C GLU A 243 15.83 -18.78 -42.32
N ALA A 244 17.03 -19.26 -42.04
CA ALA A 244 18.23 -18.43 -42.10
C ALA A 244 18.26 -17.73 -43.47
N PRO A 245 18.60 -16.42 -43.52
CA PRO A 245 18.73 -15.73 -44.81
C PRO A 245 19.69 -16.54 -45.67
N LYS A 246 19.20 -16.99 -46.84
CA LYS A 246 20.04 -17.65 -47.86
C LYS A 246 21.07 -16.64 -48.32
N GLU A 247 22.36 -16.96 -48.10
CA GLU A 247 23.50 -16.19 -48.61
C GLU A 247 23.46 -16.01 -50.14
#